data_3b5ec87d6eee34dc9fd830286d693f92
#
_entry.id   3b5ec87d6eee34dc9fd830286d693f92
#
_cell.length_a   1.000
_cell.length_b   1.000
_cell.length_c   1.000
_cell.angle_alpha   90.00
_cell.angle_beta   90.00
_cell.angle_gamma   90.00
#
_symmetry.space_group_name_H-M   'P 1'
#
loop_
_entity.id
_entity.type
_entity.pdbx_description
1 polymer ?
#
loop_
_entity_poly.entity_id
_entity_poly.type
_entity_poly.pdbx_seq_one_letter_code
_entity_poly.pdbx_strand_id
1 'polypeptide(L)'
;MHCRIRFIRIDGREMQVGANYNVVKDKSIDEPILRLVDAAKAFIADQLRVFTKQEHGSGKFVESPEYPEFPWLEGIINAVAHRDYAASGQFIKVSMYDDRLEIESPGRFPNIVTADNISYTRFSRNKTIARVMTEFEWVRELALKRFIQTWPMRACLLRNTLKRQTR
;
A
#
# COMPACT_ATOMS: atom_id res chain seq x y z
N MET A 1 12.59 -2.91 16.14
CA MET A 1 12.10 -1.71 15.43
C MET A 1 10.63 -1.93 15.12
N HIS A 2 9.76 -1.05 15.58
CA HIS A 2 8.31 -1.09 15.39
C HIS A 2 7.90 -0.17 14.24
N CYS A 3 6.88 -0.59 13.52
CA CYS A 3 6.24 0.20 12.49
C CYS A 3 4.73 0.04 12.62
N ARG A 4 4.01 1.13 12.40
CA ARG A 4 2.55 1.14 12.49
C ARG A 4 1.95 1.34 11.11
N ILE A 5 0.96 0.49 10.79
CA ILE A 5 0.05 0.68 9.66
C ILE A 5 -1.33 1.02 10.22
N ARG A 6 -1.93 2.12 9.78
CA ARG A 6 -3.32 2.46 10.05
C ARG A 6 -4.16 2.17 8.81
N PHE A 7 -5.05 1.22 8.93
CA PHE A 7 -6.00 0.85 7.90
C PHE A 7 -7.32 1.59 8.13
N ILE A 8 -7.88 2.14 7.06
CA ILE A 8 -9.15 2.86 7.06
C ILE A 8 -9.99 2.34 5.89
N ARG A 9 -11.18 1.81 6.17
CA ARG A 9 -12.20 1.51 5.15
C ARG A 9 -13.18 2.66 5.07
N ILE A 10 -13.38 3.17 3.86
CA ILE A 10 -14.27 4.30 3.57
C ILE A 10 -15.39 3.77 2.66
N ASP A 11 -16.63 4.06 3.01
CA ASP A 11 -17.80 3.80 2.19
C ASP A 11 -17.91 4.91 1.13
N GLY A 12 -17.83 4.53 -0.14
CA GLY A 12 -17.81 5.47 -1.25
C GLY A 12 -16.41 5.77 -1.80
N ARG A 13 -16.33 6.83 -2.60
CA ARG A 13 -15.11 7.20 -3.36
C ARG A 13 -14.27 8.28 -2.70
N GLU A 14 -14.81 8.96 -1.70
CA GLU A 14 -14.14 10.06 -1.00
C GLU A 14 -14.45 9.99 0.49
N MET A 15 -13.46 10.33 1.30
CA MET A 15 -13.64 10.44 2.74
C MET A 15 -14.42 11.71 3.07
N GLN A 16 -15.52 11.55 3.78
CA GLN A 16 -16.35 12.64 4.25
C GLN A 16 -16.11 12.90 5.74
N VAL A 17 -16.36 14.14 6.17
CA VAL A 17 -16.17 14.58 7.55
C VAL A 17 -17.47 15.16 8.12
N GLY A 18 -17.55 15.30 9.44
CA GLY A 18 -18.71 15.85 10.12
C GLY A 18 -19.90 14.90 10.11
N ALA A 19 -21.11 15.42 9.86
CA ALA A 19 -22.34 14.64 9.89
C ALA A 19 -22.41 13.52 8.85
N ASN A 20 -21.63 13.63 7.77
CA ASN A 20 -21.58 12.66 6.67
C ASN A 20 -20.37 11.71 6.78
N TYR A 21 -19.80 11.57 7.98
CA TYR A 21 -18.65 10.71 8.21
C TYR A 21 -18.93 9.26 7.75
N ASN A 22 -18.11 8.77 6.83
CA ASN A 22 -18.31 7.51 6.11
C ASN A 22 -17.17 6.49 6.30
N VAL A 23 -16.41 6.61 7.39
CA VAL A 23 -15.42 5.58 7.74
C VAL A 23 -16.12 4.42 8.42
N VAL A 24 -16.03 3.26 7.80
CA VAL A 24 -16.66 2.01 8.26
C VAL A 24 -15.73 1.24 9.20
N LYS A 25 -14.42 1.31 8.94
CA LYS A 25 -13.40 0.62 9.74
C LYS A 25 -12.18 1.50 9.90
N ASP A 26 -11.64 1.55 11.10
CA ASP A 26 -10.36 2.18 11.43
C ASP A 26 -9.60 1.26 12.38
N LYS A 27 -8.45 0.78 11.95
CA LYS A 27 -7.63 -0.18 12.69
C LYS A 27 -6.16 0.17 12.60
N SER A 28 -5.49 0.23 13.73
CA SER A 28 -4.03 0.29 13.79
C SER A 28 -3.44 -1.09 13.99
N ILE A 29 -2.44 -1.41 13.18
CA ILE A 29 -1.61 -2.62 13.25
C ILE A 29 -0.23 -2.13 13.66
N ASP A 30 0.21 -2.47 14.85
CA ASP A 30 1.48 -2.00 15.44
C ASP A 30 2.31 -3.22 15.83
N GLU A 31 3.22 -3.61 14.98
CA GLU A 31 3.98 -4.84 15.08
C GLU A 31 5.46 -4.60 14.74
N PRO A 32 6.36 -5.47 15.22
CA PRO A 32 7.71 -5.55 14.67
C PRO A 32 7.67 -5.76 13.15
N ILE A 33 8.59 -5.14 12.40
CA ILE A 33 8.59 -5.14 10.93
C ILE A 33 8.42 -6.54 10.34
N LEU A 34 9.06 -7.55 10.94
CA LEU A 34 9.00 -8.94 10.47
C LEU A 34 7.61 -9.61 10.59
N ARG A 35 6.74 -9.08 11.44
CA ARG A 35 5.36 -9.57 11.59
C ARG A 35 4.34 -8.63 10.97
N LEU A 36 4.74 -7.38 10.78
CA LEU A 36 3.84 -6.32 10.33
C LEU A 36 3.23 -6.61 8.96
N VAL A 37 4.05 -7.10 8.02
CA VAL A 37 3.61 -7.39 6.65
C VAL A 37 2.57 -8.51 6.66
N ASP A 38 2.84 -9.60 7.38
CA ASP A 38 1.92 -10.74 7.46
C ASP A 38 0.63 -10.36 8.20
N ALA A 39 0.74 -9.61 9.31
CA ALA A 39 -0.43 -9.13 10.05
C ALA A 39 -1.28 -8.16 9.19
N ALA A 40 -0.64 -7.27 8.44
CA ALA A 40 -1.34 -6.37 7.53
C ALA A 40 -1.98 -7.13 6.37
N LYS A 41 -1.27 -8.11 5.79
CA LYS A 41 -1.79 -8.98 4.73
C LYS A 41 -3.05 -9.70 5.19
N ALA A 42 -2.99 -10.41 6.30
CA ALA A 42 -4.10 -11.16 6.84
C ALA A 42 -5.31 -10.25 7.12
N PHE A 43 -5.07 -9.10 7.77
CA PHE A 43 -6.14 -8.17 8.10
C PHE A 43 -6.78 -7.54 6.86
N ILE A 44 -5.99 -7.09 5.87
CA ILE A 44 -6.52 -6.43 4.67
C ILE A 44 -7.26 -7.44 3.80
N ALA A 45 -6.75 -8.66 3.65
CA ALA A 45 -7.43 -9.73 2.91
C ALA A 45 -8.83 -10.02 3.48
N ASP A 46 -8.99 -9.99 4.80
CA ASP A 46 -10.28 -10.15 5.50
C ASP A 46 -11.26 -8.99 5.24
N GLN A 47 -10.77 -7.81 4.86
CA GLN A 47 -11.61 -6.66 4.55
C GLN A 47 -12.03 -6.56 3.08
N LEU A 48 -11.45 -7.40 2.20
CA LEU A 48 -11.77 -7.39 0.77
C LEU A 48 -13.12 -8.04 0.51
N ARG A 49 -13.92 -7.41 -0.33
CA ARG A 49 -15.13 -8.02 -0.89
C ARG A 49 -14.73 -9.04 -1.96
N VAL A 50 -15.49 -10.11 -2.04
CA VAL A 50 -15.35 -11.10 -3.10
C VAL A 50 -16.54 -11.00 -4.04
N PHE A 51 -16.27 -10.86 -5.32
CA PHE A 51 -17.30 -10.80 -6.36
C PHE A 51 -17.32 -12.09 -7.16
N THR A 52 -18.50 -12.63 -7.32
CA THR A 52 -18.71 -13.77 -8.24
C THR A 52 -18.94 -13.25 -9.65
N LYS A 53 -18.11 -13.67 -10.60
CA LYS A 53 -18.22 -13.33 -12.02
C LYS A 53 -18.34 -14.58 -12.85
N GLN A 54 -19.12 -14.52 -13.93
CA GLN A 54 -19.15 -15.59 -14.92
C GLN A 54 -17.97 -15.40 -15.88
N GLU A 55 -17.16 -16.45 -16.02
CA GLU A 55 -16.02 -16.43 -16.93
C GLU A 55 -16.50 -16.53 -18.37
N HIS A 56 -16.04 -15.60 -19.23
CA HIS A 56 -16.33 -15.63 -20.65
C HIS A 56 -15.74 -16.89 -21.30
N GLY A 57 -16.59 -17.67 -21.98
CA GLY A 57 -16.20 -18.86 -22.75
C GLY A 57 -16.35 -20.18 -22.01
N SER A 58 -16.19 -20.24 -20.69
CA SER A 58 -16.38 -21.46 -19.90
C SER A 58 -17.78 -21.57 -19.30
N GLY A 59 -18.47 -20.44 -19.14
CA GLY A 59 -19.77 -20.36 -18.46
C GLY A 59 -19.70 -20.61 -16.95
N LYS A 60 -18.51 -20.85 -16.36
CA LYS A 60 -18.32 -21.10 -14.93
C LYS A 60 -18.29 -19.81 -14.14
N PHE A 61 -18.77 -19.89 -12.91
CA PHE A 61 -18.63 -18.81 -11.94
C PHE A 61 -17.24 -18.89 -11.30
N VAL A 62 -16.54 -17.74 -11.28
CA VAL A 62 -15.25 -17.59 -10.62
C VAL A 62 -15.34 -16.47 -9.59
N GLU A 63 -14.70 -16.68 -8.46
CA GLU A 63 -14.57 -15.66 -7.43
C GLU A 63 -13.40 -14.75 -7.75
N SER A 64 -13.61 -13.44 -7.60
CA SER A 64 -12.59 -12.42 -7.82
C SER A 64 -12.60 -11.45 -6.64
N PRO A 65 -11.48 -11.27 -5.95
CA PRO A 65 -11.40 -10.27 -4.89
C PRO A 65 -11.54 -8.86 -5.46
N GLU A 66 -12.04 -7.94 -4.63
CA GLU A 66 -12.20 -6.51 -4.95
C GLU A 66 -10.90 -5.89 -5.47
N TYR A 67 -9.79 -6.24 -4.82
CA TYR A 67 -8.44 -5.87 -5.23
C TYR A 67 -7.55 -7.12 -5.30
N PRO A 68 -6.85 -7.36 -6.42
CA PRO A 68 -5.88 -8.45 -6.50
C PRO A 68 -4.79 -8.31 -5.45
N GLU A 69 -4.40 -9.44 -4.83
CA GLU A 69 -3.47 -9.44 -3.69
C GLU A 69 -2.11 -8.83 -4.03
N PHE A 70 -1.53 -9.25 -5.16
CA PHE A 70 -0.16 -8.90 -5.50
C PHE A 70 0.12 -7.38 -5.52
N PRO A 71 -0.68 -6.51 -6.19
CA PRO A 71 -0.41 -5.08 -6.24
C PRO A 71 -0.44 -4.38 -4.89
N TRP A 72 -1.46 -4.64 -4.07
CA TRP A 72 -1.56 -3.94 -2.79
C TRP A 72 -0.57 -4.47 -1.75
N LEU A 73 -0.25 -5.77 -1.79
CA LEU A 73 0.76 -6.35 -0.90
C LEU A 73 2.15 -5.79 -1.22
N GLU A 74 2.52 -5.71 -2.50
CA GLU A 74 3.76 -5.06 -2.92
C GLU A 74 3.80 -3.59 -2.52
N GLY A 75 2.69 -2.87 -2.62
CA GLY A 75 2.57 -1.49 -2.15
C GLY A 75 2.85 -1.35 -0.65
N ILE A 76 2.36 -2.28 0.17
CA ILE A 76 2.63 -2.30 1.63
C ILE A 76 4.10 -2.60 1.91
N ILE A 77 4.66 -3.61 1.25
CA ILE A 77 6.08 -3.97 1.38
C ILE A 77 6.97 -2.77 1.03
N ASN A 78 6.68 -2.10 -0.09
CA ASN A 78 7.40 -0.90 -0.51
C ASN A 78 7.22 0.25 0.49
N ALA A 79 6.02 0.45 1.02
CA ALA A 79 5.76 1.48 2.02
C ALA A 79 6.57 1.25 3.29
N VAL A 80 6.73 0.00 3.74
CA VAL A 80 7.56 -0.37 4.88
C VAL A 80 9.05 -0.23 4.56
N ALA A 81 9.50 -0.74 3.40
CA ALA A 81 10.90 -0.71 3.01
C ALA A 81 11.45 0.73 2.84
N HIS A 82 10.61 1.64 2.34
CA HIS A 82 11.00 3.01 2.01
C HIS A 82 10.52 4.07 3.00
N ARG A 83 9.83 3.67 4.08
CA ARG A 83 9.38 4.57 5.14
C ARG A 83 10.54 5.38 5.70
N ASP A 84 10.28 6.65 6.00
CA ASP A 84 11.20 7.45 6.80
C ASP A 84 11.03 7.11 8.28
N TYR A 85 11.95 6.31 8.82
CA TYR A 85 11.92 5.90 10.22
C TYR A 85 12.39 6.97 11.20
N ALA A 86 12.99 8.07 10.71
CA ALA A 86 13.30 9.24 11.53
C ALA A 86 12.05 10.09 11.81
N ALA A 87 11.00 9.95 10.99
CA ALA A 87 9.73 10.62 11.20
C ALA A 87 8.94 9.93 12.34
N SER A 88 9.29 10.26 13.58
CA SER A 88 8.59 9.76 14.78
C SER A 88 7.14 10.26 14.81
N GLY A 89 6.24 9.43 15.34
CA GLY A 89 4.82 9.76 15.44
C GLY A 89 4.01 9.64 14.14
N GLN A 90 4.66 9.42 12.99
CA GLN A 90 3.97 9.13 11.72
C GLN A 90 3.82 7.63 11.50
N PHE A 91 2.83 7.25 10.70
CA PHE A 91 2.50 5.86 10.39
C PHE A 91 2.21 5.71 8.89
N ILE A 92 2.30 4.47 8.40
CA ILE A 92 1.84 4.13 7.06
C ILE A 92 0.32 4.09 7.12
N LYS A 93 -0.34 4.77 6.18
CA LYS A 93 -1.80 4.80 6.09
C LYS A 93 -2.24 4.02 4.86
N VAL A 94 -3.19 3.11 5.06
CA VAL A 94 -3.86 2.36 4.00
C VAL A 94 -5.32 2.76 3.99
N SER A 95 -5.77 3.42 2.94
CA SER A 95 -7.16 3.86 2.77
C SER A 95 -7.81 3.04 1.66
N MET A 96 -8.84 2.31 1.99
CA MET A 96 -9.59 1.47 1.06
C MET A 96 -10.95 2.12 0.79
N TYR A 97 -11.15 2.52 -0.46
CA TYR A 97 -12.38 3.09 -1.00
C TYR A 97 -13.14 2.04 -1.83
N ASP A 98 -14.26 2.40 -2.40
CA ASP A 98 -15.01 1.48 -3.27
C ASP A 98 -14.39 1.32 -4.67
N ASP A 99 -13.55 2.27 -5.09
CA ASP A 99 -12.94 2.29 -6.43
C ASP A 99 -11.41 2.21 -6.43
N ARG A 100 -10.76 2.33 -5.27
CA ARG A 100 -9.30 2.32 -5.16
C ARG A 100 -8.79 2.00 -3.77
N LEU A 101 -7.53 1.61 -3.71
CA LEU A 101 -6.76 1.47 -2.48
C LEU A 101 -5.58 2.43 -2.54
N GLU A 102 -5.45 3.28 -1.54
CA GLU A 102 -4.37 4.24 -1.39
C GLU A 102 -3.44 3.83 -0.26
N ILE A 103 -2.12 3.89 -0.51
CA ILE A 103 -1.09 3.62 0.48
C ILE A 103 -0.20 4.85 0.59
N GLU A 104 -0.17 5.46 1.78
CA GLU A 104 0.63 6.63 2.09
C GLU A 104 1.73 6.22 3.07
N SER A 105 3.00 6.50 2.73
CA SER A 105 4.15 6.25 3.60
C SER A 105 4.83 7.54 3.97
N PRO A 106 5.23 7.73 5.25
CA PRO A 106 5.96 8.91 5.68
C PRO A 106 7.33 9.00 4.99
N GLY A 107 7.67 10.20 4.56
CA GLY A 107 8.97 10.53 3.97
C GLY A 107 8.84 11.24 2.62
N ARG A 108 9.92 11.92 2.23
CA ARG A 108 10.06 12.56 0.92
C ARG A 108 10.74 11.59 -0.04
N PHE A 109 10.49 11.72 -1.32
CA PHE A 109 11.35 11.06 -2.30
C PHE A 109 12.80 11.50 -2.11
N PRO A 110 13.78 10.59 -2.21
CA PRO A 110 15.17 10.99 -2.31
C PRO A 110 15.36 11.94 -3.48
N ASN A 111 16.31 12.89 -3.36
CA ASN A 111 16.54 13.92 -4.38
C ASN A 111 16.78 13.36 -5.80
N ILE A 112 17.26 12.11 -5.90
CA ILE A 112 17.49 11.42 -7.17
C ILE A 112 16.25 10.73 -7.74
N VAL A 113 15.15 10.62 -6.97
CA VAL A 113 13.91 9.96 -7.37
C VAL A 113 12.83 11.00 -7.60
N THR A 114 12.30 11.02 -8.81
CA THR A 114 11.18 11.88 -9.22
C THR A 114 10.00 11.03 -9.67
N ALA A 115 8.83 11.63 -9.84
CA ALA A 115 7.66 10.95 -10.38
C ALA A 115 7.94 10.33 -11.76
N ASP A 116 8.79 11.00 -12.58
CA ASP A 116 9.10 10.57 -13.93
C ASP A 116 10.12 9.43 -13.99
N ASN A 117 11.02 9.33 -12.98
CA ASN A 117 12.08 8.34 -12.98
C ASN A 117 11.90 7.20 -11.98
N ILE A 118 10.86 7.21 -11.17
CA ILE A 118 10.61 6.21 -10.12
C ILE A 118 10.54 4.77 -10.67
N SER A 119 10.11 4.61 -11.92
CA SER A 119 9.97 3.30 -12.57
C SER A 119 11.29 2.62 -12.91
N TYR A 120 12.37 3.38 -13.02
CA TYR A 120 13.70 2.86 -13.41
C TYR A 120 14.82 3.23 -12.44
N THR A 121 14.57 4.12 -11.48
CA THR A 121 15.56 4.49 -10.47
C THR A 121 15.54 3.48 -9.32
N ARG A 122 16.69 2.85 -9.06
CA ARG A 122 16.87 1.95 -7.93
C ARG A 122 17.39 2.75 -6.75
N PHE A 123 16.59 2.88 -5.73
CA PHE A 123 16.98 3.51 -4.48
C PHE A 123 16.35 2.79 -3.30
N SER A 124 17.14 2.45 -2.31
CA SER A 124 16.64 1.96 -1.03
C SER A 124 17.01 2.96 0.06
N ARG A 125 15.99 3.55 0.71
CA ARG A 125 16.18 4.43 1.87
C ARG A 125 16.77 3.66 3.04
N ASN A 126 16.28 2.46 3.27
CA ASN A 126 16.62 1.62 4.41
C ASN A 126 17.27 0.32 3.92
N LYS A 127 18.56 0.38 3.57
CA LYS A 127 19.29 -0.77 3.00
C LYS A 127 19.21 -2.03 3.87
N THR A 128 19.33 -1.89 5.18
CA THR A 128 19.23 -3.02 6.11
C THR A 128 17.85 -3.66 6.09
N ILE A 129 16.79 -2.85 6.10
CA ILE A 129 15.40 -3.36 6.04
C ILE A 129 15.16 -4.06 4.71
N ALA A 130 15.57 -3.45 3.59
CA ALA A 130 15.43 -4.02 2.27
C ALA A 130 16.15 -5.38 2.16
N ARG A 131 17.37 -5.49 2.72
CA ARG A 131 18.11 -6.75 2.76
C ARG A 131 17.37 -7.83 3.54
N VAL A 132 16.90 -7.50 4.75
CA VAL A 132 16.12 -8.44 5.58
C VAL A 132 14.85 -8.89 4.85
N MET A 133 14.12 -7.97 4.22
CA MET A 133 12.93 -8.32 3.45
C MET A 133 13.25 -9.23 2.24
N THR A 134 14.43 -9.10 1.66
CA THR A 134 14.90 -10.01 0.59
C THR A 134 15.20 -11.40 1.15
N GLU A 135 15.82 -11.49 2.32
CA GLU A 135 16.07 -12.76 3.02
C GLU A 135 14.76 -13.48 3.40
N PHE A 136 13.70 -12.75 3.70
CA PHE A 136 12.36 -13.28 3.93
C PHE A 136 11.53 -13.48 2.64
N GLU A 137 12.14 -13.36 1.47
CA GLU A 137 11.51 -13.53 0.15
C GLU A 137 10.33 -12.58 -0.15
N TRP A 138 10.11 -11.55 0.66
CA TRP A 138 9.08 -10.54 0.41
C TRP A 138 9.44 -9.57 -0.71
N VAL A 139 10.73 -9.36 -0.96
CA VAL A 139 11.25 -8.49 -2.02
C VAL A 139 12.15 -9.29 -2.93
N ARG A 140 11.87 -9.27 -4.24
CA ARG A 140 12.83 -9.68 -5.26
C ARG A 140 13.41 -8.42 -5.87
N GLU A 141 14.74 -8.30 -5.95
CA GLU A 141 15.42 -7.11 -6.50
C GLU A 141 14.96 -6.70 -7.91
N LEU A 142 14.29 -7.60 -8.62
CA LEU A 142 13.76 -7.39 -9.97
C LEU A 142 12.27 -6.97 -9.99
N ALA A 143 11.55 -7.08 -8.90
CA ALA A 143 10.08 -6.88 -8.86
C ALA A 143 9.66 -5.41 -8.89
N LEU A 144 10.51 -4.49 -8.41
CA LEU A 144 10.26 -3.04 -8.44
C LEU A 144 9.96 -2.47 -9.84
N LYS A 145 10.37 -3.16 -10.92
CA LYS A 145 10.13 -2.72 -12.30
C LYS A 145 8.73 -3.01 -12.84
N ARG A 146 7.97 -3.93 -12.25
CA ARG A 146 6.69 -4.40 -12.83
C ARG A 146 5.46 -3.65 -12.34
N PHE A 147 5.53 -3.03 -11.17
CA PHE A 147 4.37 -2.45 -10.53
C PHE A 147 3.73 -1.29 -11.30
N ILE A 148 4.55 -0.44 -11.95
CA ILE A 148 4.07 0.76 -12.64
C ILE A 148 3.52 0.43 -14.04
N GLN A 149 3.92 -0.69 -14.65
CA GLN A 149 3.54 -1.03 -16.03
C GLN A 149 2.27 -1.87 -16.19
N THR A 150 1.80 -2.55 -15.13
CA THR A 150 0.75 -3.57 -15.27
C THR A 150 -0.60 -3.23 -14.68
N TRP A 151 -0.74 -2.07 -14.01
CA TRP A 151 -2.03 -1.70 -13.41
C TRP A 151 -2.49 -0.31 -13.89
N PRO A 152 -3.75 -0.16 -14.29
CA PRO A 152 -4.29 1.16 -14.57
C PRO A 152 -4.17 2.03 -13.32
N MET A 153 -3.54 3.20 -13.46
CA MET A 153 -3.13 4.13 -12.38
C MET A 153 -4.24 4.58 -11.42
N ARG A 154 -5.45 4.07 -11.54
CA ARG A 154 -6.58 4.40 -10.66
C ARG A 154 -6.74 3.50 -9.44
N ALA A 155 -6.08 2.36 -9.39
CA ALA A 155 -6.35 1.35 -8.35
C ALA A 155 -5.39 1.37 -7.14
N CYS A 156 -4.17 1.90 -7.29
CA CYS A 156 -3.23 1.97 -6.17
C CYS A 156 -2.31 3.18 -6.35
N LEU A 157 -2.59 4.26 -5.63
CA LEU A 157 -1.75 5.47 -5.59
C LEU A 157 -0.84 5.40 -4.37
N LEU A 158 0.46 5.19 -4.60
CA LEU A 158 1.49 5.50 -3.61
C LEU A 158 1.62 7.02 -3.51
N ARG A 159 0.97 7.63 -2.54
CA ARG A 159 1.17 9.04 -2.24
C ARG A 159 2.25 9.20 -1.18
N ASN A 160 3.39 9.73 -1.59
CA ASN A 160 4.30 10.37 -0.65
C ASN A 160 3.77 11.77 -0.34
N THR A 161 3.47 12.02 0.92
CA THR A 161 2.90 13.29 1.37
C THR A 161 3.95 14.39 1.25
N LEU A 162 4.00 15.08 0.12
CA LEU A 162 4.65 16.37 -0.03
C LEU A 162 3.77 17.41 0.66
N LYS A 163 4.00 17.68 1.93
CA LYS A 163 3.54 18.96 2.50
C LYS A 163 4.30 20.07 1.78
N ARG A 164 3.63 20.78 0.87
CA ARG A 164 4.06 22.10 0.44
C ARG A 164 4.10 22.97 1.68
N GLN A 165 5.29 23.31 2.16
CA GLN A 165 5.47 24.52 2.94
C GLN A 165 5.38 25.67 1.94
N THR A 166 4.22 26.29 1.84
CA THR A 166 4.09 27.65 1.35
C THR A 166 4.66 28.57 2.44
N ARG A 167 5.67 29.33 2.03
CA ARG A 167 6.08 30.53 2.75
C ARG A 167 4.97 31.58 2.69
#